data_54516fb136327b336c6360f2a72bafcd
#
_entry.id   54516fb136327b336c6360f2a72bafcd
#
_cell.length_a   1.000
_cell.length_b   1.000
_cell.length_c   1.000
_cell.angle_alpha   90.00
_cell.angle_beta   90.00
_cell.angle_gamma   90.00
#
_symmetry.space_group_name_H-M   'P 1'
#
loop_
_entity.id
_entity.type
_entity.pdbx_description
1 polymer ?
#
loop_
_entity_poly.entity_id
_entity_poly.type
_entity_poly.pdbx_seq_one_letter_code
_entity_poly.pdbx_strand_id
1 'polypeptide(L)'
;NVLLGCYIPHPLLSRQDFSALALDWFVFGNAFLELRSNMLGEPLKLRHALAKYMRRGSDLESWWYVQDGKDAFQFRPGKVCHLMNPDINQEIYGMPEYLGALLSASLSHSADMFRKLYYDNGSHAGCIIYIGAAQVNRESMDSLKETLQGARGGGAFKNVLIHAPNGGKEGVQILPFQQITAKDEFMNVKAASRDDVLAAHRVPPQLMGAMPGEKSAFGDVEKAARV
;
A
#
# COMPACT_ATOMS: atom_id res chain seq x y z
N ASN A 1 22.24 9.10 13.72
CA ASN A 1 22.93 8.53 12.55
C ASN A 1 24.37 8.04 12.83
N VAL A 2 25.10 8.61 13.77
CA VAL A 2 26.47 8.16 14.15
C VAL A 2 26.40 6.83 14.90
N LEU A 3 25.43 6.63 15.79
CA LEU A 3 25.26 5.39 16.56
C LEU A 3 24.86 4.20 15.66
N LEU A 4 24.06 4.40 14.64
CA LEU A 4 23.70 3.36 13.67
C LEU A 4 24.89 2.93 12.79
N GLY A 5 25.89 3.81 12.59
CA GLY A 5 27.09 3.49 11.86
C GLY A 5 28.01 2.49 12.57
N CYS A 6 27.95 2.43 13.90
CA CYS A 6 28.82 1.59 14.72
C CYS A 6 28.19 0.26 15.13
N TYR A 7 26.87 0.07 14.94
CA TYR A 7 26.20 -1.17 15.33
C TYR A 7 26.38 -2.26 14.29
N ILE A 8 27.04 -3.33 14.67
CA ILE A 8 27.20 -4.56 13.89
C ILE A 8 26.37 -5.64 14.61
N PRO A 9 25.22 -6.10 14.04
CA PRO A 9 24.34 -7.04 14.72
C PRO A 9 25.02 -8.38 14.99
N HIS A 10 25.91 -8.82 14.09
CA HIS A 10 26.69 -10.05 14.23
C HIS A 10 27.99 -9.93 13.42
N PRO A 11 29.14 -10.46 13.91
CA PRO A 11 30.41 -10.35 13.21
C PRO A 11 30.43 -10.93 11.80
N LEU A 12 29.62 -11.97 11.54
CA LEU A 12 29.52 -12.64 10.24
C LEU A 12 28.44 -12.05 9.33
N LEU A 13 27.63 -11.09 9.81
CA LEU A 13 26.50 -10.50 9.08
C LEU A 13 26.83 -9.06 8.68
N SER A 14 26.90 -8.81 7.37
CA SER A 14 27.11 -7.45 6.89
C SER A 14 25.89 -6.57 7.15
N ARG A 15 26.09 -5.26 7.32
CA ARG A 15 25.01 -4.29 7.47
C ARG A 15 24.02 -4.32 6.29
N GLN A 16 24.53 -4.54 5.08
CA GLN A 16 23.71 -4.64 3.88
C GLN A 16 22.83 -5.89 3.91
N ASP A 17 23.39 -7.05 4.26
CA ASP A 17 22.64 -8.29 4.40
C ASP A 17 21.58 -8.16 5.53
N PHE A 18 21.92 -7.48 6.63
CA PHE A 18 20.97 -7.23 7.72
C PHE A 18 19.80 -6.32 7.28
N SER A 19 20.06 -5.25 6.53
CA SER A 19 19.01 -4.37 6.02
C SER A 19 18.08 -5.09 5.05
N ALA A 20 18.63 -5.95 4.18
CA ALA A 20 17.85 -6.76 3.26
C ALA A 20 17.02 -7.84 3.99
N LEU A 21 17.60 -8.44 5.05
CA LEU A 21 16.90 -9.39 5.92
C LEU A 21 15.71 -8.74 6.61
N ALA A 22 15.89 -7.53 7.17
CA ALA A 22 14.83 -6.76 7.80
C ALA A 22 13.71 -6.40 6.81
N LEU A 23 14.08 -6.04 5.57
CA LEU A 23 13.10 -5.75 4.54
C LEU A 23 12.25 -6.99 4.21
N ASP A 24 12.89 -8.15 4.01
CA ASP A 24 12.16 -9.40 3.75
C ASP A 24 11.25 -9.78 4.93
N TRP A 25 11.70 -9.57 6.16
CA TRP A 25 10.88 -9.79 7.35
C TRP A 25 9.60 -8.94 7.34
N PHE A 26 9.72 -7.65 7.07
CA PHE A 26 8.56 -6.75 7.05
C PHE A 26 7.63 -7.01 5.87
N VAL A 27 8.17 -7.39 4.70
CA VAL A 27 7.37 -7.59 3.48
C VAL A 27 6.70 -8.96 3.46
N PHE A 28 7.41 -10.02 3.87
CA PHE A 28 6.95 -11.40 3.72
C PHE A 28 6.62 -12.10 5.06
N GLY A 29 6.99 -11.50 6.19
CA GLY A 29 6.96 -12.21 7.48
C GLY A 29 7.96 -13.36 7.56
N ASN A 30 8.87 -13.44 6.60
CA ASN A 30 9.88 -14.47 6.44
C ASN A 30 11.21 -13.85 6.05
N ALA A 31 12.28 -14.30 6.66
CA ALA A 31 13.62 -13.88 6.30
C ALA A 31 14.59 -15.06 6.38
N PHE A 32 15.56 -15.10 5.47
CA PHE A 32 16.44 -16.25 5.31
C PHE A 32 17.90 -15.83 5.32
N LEU A 33 18.70 -16.58 6.09
CA LEU A 33 20.15 -16.44 6.12
C LEU A 33 20.81 -17.74 5.69
N GLU A 34 21.72 -17.66 4.73
CA GLU A 34 22.61 -18.74 4.35
C GLU A 34 23.89 -18.65 5.17
N LEU A 35 24.26 -19.73 5.86
CA LEU A 35 25.55 -19.88 6.51
C LEU A 35 26.58 -20.41 5.50
N ARG A 36 27.46 -19.54 5.03
CA ARG A 36 28.61 -19.91 4.21
C ARG A 36 29.76 -20.32 5.08
N SER A 37 30.33 -21.47 4.78
CA SER A 37 31.48 -22.05 5.50
C SER A 37 32.68 -22.13 4.57
N ASN A 38 33.87 -22.13 5.18
CA ASN A 38 35.12 -22.45 4.47
C ASN A 38 35.19 -23.97 4.15
N MET A 39 36.27 -24.38 3.52
CA MET A 39 36.50 -25.81 3.15
C MET A 39 36.67 -26.70 4.38
N LEU A 40 37.03 -26.16 5.52
CA LEU A 40 37.16 -26.88 6.80
C LEU A 40 35.83 -26.96 7.58
N GLY A 41 34.76 -26.38 7.04
CA GLY A 41 33.44 -26.36 7.68
C GLY A 41 33.21 -25.22 8.66
N GLU A 42 34.21 -24.37 8.91
CA GLU A 42 34.08 -23.24 9.84
C GLU A 42 33.20 -22.13 9.25
N PRO A 43 32.39 -21.45 10.08
CA PRO A 43 31.50 -20.37 9.64
C PRO A 43 32.32 -19.17 9.14
N LEU A 44 32.08 -18.77 7.90
CA LEU A 44 32.80 -17.68 7.25
C LEU A 44 31.94 -16.42 7.17
N LYS A 45 30.69 -16.55 6.76
CA LYS A 45 29.78 -15.43 6.53
C LYS A 45 28.32 -15.86 6.58
N LEU A 46 27.47 -15.00 7.15
CA LEU A 46 26.02 -15.07 6.98
C LEU A 46 25.63 -14.18 5.79
N ARG A 47 24.91 -14.74 4.85
CA ARG A 47 24.41 -14.02 3.67
C ARG A 47 22.90 -14.07 3.60
N HIS A 48 22.29 -12.95 3.31
CA HIS A 48 20.88 -12.86 3.05
C HIS A 48 20.49 -13.64 1.78
N ALA A 49 19.44 -14.46 1.87
CA ALA A 49 18.82 -15.11 0.73
C ALA A 49 17.41 -14.55 0.56
N LEU A 50 17.12 -13.99 -0.64
CA LEU A 50 15.85 -13.29 -0.93
C LEU A 50 14.65 -14.21 -0.69
N ALA A 51 13.77 -13.82 0.22
CA ALA A 51 12.61 -14.61 0.64
C ALA A 51 11.68 -14.96 -0.54
N LYS A 52 11.53 -14.05 -1.51
CA LYS A 52 10.70 -14.27 -2.71
C LYS A 52 11.09 -15.50 -3.53
N TYR A 53 12.36 -15.92 -3.47
CA TYR A 53 12.89 -17.06 -4.22
C TYR A 53 13.08 -18.31 -3.36
N MET A 54 12.97 -18.18 -2.04
CA MET A 54 13.11 -19.33 -1.14
C MET A 54 11.89 -20.23 -1.19
N ARG A 55 12.12 -21.53 -1.33
CA ARG A 55 11.05 -22.55 -1.33
C ARG A 55 11.43 -23.68 -0.42
N ARG A 56 10.46 -24.11 0.38
CA ARG A 56 10.58 -25.31 1.21
C ARG A 56 10.41 -26.55 0.34
N GLY A 57 11.25 -27.55 0.52
CA GLY A 57 11.11 -28.82 -0.18
C GLY A 57 9.89 -29.60 0.32
N SER A 58 9.46 -30.62 -0.46
CA SER A 58 8.35 -31.51 -0.08
C SER A 58 8.64 -32.35 1.15
N ASP A 59 9.91 -32.55 1.49
CA ASP A 59 10.41 -33.20 2.69
C ASP A 59 10.28 -32.31 3.95
N LEU A 60 9.89 -31.07 3.82
CA LEU A 60 9.80 -30.05 4.86
C LEU A 60 11.13 -29.77 5.61
N GLU A 61 12.25 -30.26 5.09
CA GLU A 61 13.58 -30.07 5.67
C GLU A 61 14.51 -29.29 4.74
N SER A 62 14.44 -29.57 3.44
CA SER A 62 15.31 -28.94 2.44
C SER A 62 14.84 -27.56 2.03
N TRP A 63 15.79 -26.73 1.62
CA TRP A 63 15.55 -25.39 1.11
C TRP A 63 16.07 -25.25 -0.31
N TRP A 64 15.28 -24.63 -1.16
CA TRP A 64 15.56 -24.41 -2.57
C TRP A 64 15.50 -22.92 -2.89
N TYR A 65 16.41 -22.48 -3.73
CA TYR A 65 16.39 -21.14 -4.31
C TYR A 65 15.91 -21.26 -5.76
N VAL A 66 14.70 -20.77 -6.01
CA VAL A 66 14.02 -20.90 -7.32
C VAL A 66 13.80 -19.52 -7.89
N GLN A 67 14.58 -19.18 -8.91
CA GLN A 67 14.48 -17.91 -9.61
C GLN A 67 13.99 -18.16 -11.03
N ASP A 68 13.04 -17.36 -11.51
CA ASP A 68 12.49 -17.49 -12.86
C ASP A 68 13.60 -17.47 -13.92
N GLY A 69 13.54 -18.44 -14.86
CA GLY A 69 14.50 -18.58 -15.93
C GLY A 69 15.90 -19.11 -15.55
N LYS A 70 16.07 -19.61 -14.33
CA LYS A 70 17.31 -20.24 -13.86
C LYS A 70 17.04 -21.61 -13.26
N ASP A 71 18.08 -22.45 -13.26
CA ASP A 71 18.02 -23.74 -12.57
C ASP A 71 17.82 -23.56 -11.07
N ALA A 72 16.97 -24.39 -10.47
CA ALA A 72 16.74 -24.40 -9.03
C ALA A 72 18.02 -24.85 -8.29
N PHE A 73 18.40 -24.10 -7.26
CA PHE A 73 19.56 -24.43 -6.43
C PHE A 73 19.09 -24.95 -5.07
N GLN A 74 19.57 -26.12 -4.68
CA GLN A 74 19.31 -26.67 -3.35
C GLN A 74 20.44 -26.29 -2.38
N PHE A 75 20.05 -25.73 -1.24
CA PHE A 75 20.99 -25.46 -0.16
C PHE A 75 21.41 -26.76 0.55
N ARG A 76 22.66 -26.80 1.04
CA ARG A 76 23.09 -27.91 1.87
C ARG A 76 22.30 -27.97 3.18
N PRO A 77 21.98 -29.17 3.70
CA PRO A 77 21.26 -29.32 4.95
C PRO A 77 21.90 -28.52 6.10
N GLY A 78 21.09 -27.90 6.92
CA GLY A 78 21.54 -27.11 8.07
C GLY A 78 22.26 -25.79 7.75
N LYS A 79 22.32 -25.36 6.48
CA LYS A 79 22.98 -24.10 6.08
C LYS A 79 22.03 -22.93 5.90
N VAL A 80 20.75 -23.13 6.03
CA VAL A 80 19.73 -22.06 5.96
C VAL A 80 19.08 -21.89 7.31
N CYS A 81 19.11 -20.68 7.83
CA CYS A 81 18.33 -20.25 8.97
C CYS A 81 17.09 -19.52 8.44
N HIS A 82 15.92 -20.01 8.79
CA HIS A 82 14.64 -19.40 8.49
C HIS A 82 14.11 -18.68 9.72
N LEU A 83 13.98 -17.38 9.63
CA LEU A 83 13.27 -16.54 10.60
C LEU A 83 11.86 -16.32 10.06
N MET A 84 10.86 -16.62 10.86
CA MET A 84 9.47 -16.44 10.45
C MET A 84 8.64 -15.80 11.55
N ASN A 85 7.68 -14.98 11.16
CA ASN A 85 6.64 -14.48 12.05
C ASN A 85 5.53 -15.53 12.11
N PRO A 86 5.36 -16.25 13.23
CA PRO A 86 4.47 -17.42 13.29
C PRO A 86 3.01 -17.00 13.13
N ASP A 87 2.26 -17.83 12.41
CA ASP A 87 0.80 -17.74 12.28
C ASP A 87 0.16 -19.09 12.55
N ILE A 88 -0.96 -19.11 13.28
CA ILE A 88 -1.65 -20.35 13.68
C ILE A 88 -2.28 -21.11 12.51
N ASN A 89 -2.51 -20.44 11.38
CA ASN A 89 -3.12 -21.03 10.19
C ASN A 89 -2.08 -21.52 9.18
N GLN A 90 -0.79 -21.28 9.43
CA GLN A 90 0.27 -21.60 8.50
C GLN A 90 1.56 -22.01 9.22
N GLU A 91 2.03 -23.24 8.98
CA GLU A 91 3.18 -23.81 9.68
C GLU A 91 4.50 -23.67 8.90
N ILE A 92 4.43 -23.52 7.56
CA ILE A 92 5.62 -23.60 6.69
C ILE A 92 6.29 -22.23 6.54
N TYR A 93 5.49 -21.19 6.44
CA TYR A 93 5.95 -19.80 6.27
C TYR A 93 5.29 -18.90 7.29
N GLY A 94 5.95 -17.81 7.61
CA GLY A 94 5.39 -16.74 8.44
C GLY A 94 4.48 -15.83 7.66
N MET A 95 3.67 -15.05 8.38
CA MET A 95 2.75 -14.04 7.84
C MET A 95 3.22 -12.64 8.20
N PRO A 96 3.21 -11.67 7.27
CA PRO A 96 3.61 -10.30 7.58
C PRO A 96 2.57 -9.59 8.45
N GLU A 97 3.03 -8.76 9.38
CA GLU A 97 2.18 -8.07 10.36
C GLU A 97 1.21 -7.07 9.71
N TYR A 98 1.59 -6.44 8.59
CA TYR A 98 0.77 -5.43 7.94
C TYR A 98 -0.54 -5.96 7.34
N LEU A 99 -0.71 -7.29 7.25
CA LEU A 99 -1.96 -7.87 6.73
C LEU A 99 -3.19 -7.42 7.53
N GLY A 100 -3.04 -7.17 8.84
CA GLY A 100 -4.10 -6.61 9.66
C GLY A 100 -4.53 -5.21 9.26
N ALA A 101 -3.64 -4.43 8.66
CA ALA A 101 -3.90 -3.07 8.19
C ALA A 101 -4.09 -2.96 6.66
N LEU A 102 -4.14 -4.09 5.94
CA LEU A 102 -4.22 -4.09 4.48
C LEU A 102 -5.45 -3.34 3.96
N LEU A 103 -6.59 -3.49 4.65
CA LEU A 103 -7.83 -2.81 4.30
C LEU A 103 -7.70 -1.28 4.48
N SER A 104 -7.13 -0.83 5.59
CA SER A 104 -6.88 0.59 5.86
C SER A 104 -5.88 1.19 4.86
N ALA A 105 -4.84 0.46 4.50
CA ALA A 105 -3.89 0.86 3.46
C ALA A 105 -4.57 0.98 2.08
N SER A 106 -5.42 0.02 1.71
CA SER A 106 -6.21 0.04 0.48
C SER A 106 -7.20 1.21 0.45
N LEU A 107 -7.87 1.50 1.58
CA LEU A 107 -8.76 2.64 1.71
C LEU A 107 -8.01 3.97 1.54
N SER A 108 -6.84 4.11 2.15
CA SER A 108 -5.98 5.29 1.97
C SER A 108 -5.57 5.48 0.50
N HIS A 109 -5.21 4.40 -0.19
CA HIS A 109 -4.88 4.43 -1.62
C HIS A 109 -6.09 4.86 -2.46
N SER A 110 -7.27 4.30 -2.19
CA SER A 110 -8.52 4.66 -2.89
C SER A 110 -8.90 6.12 -2.67
N ALA A 111 -8.71 6.65 -1.46
CA ALA A 111 -8.93 8.05 -1.14
C ALA A 111 -7.97 8.97 -1.92
N ASP A 112 -6.70 8.60 -2.06
CA ASP A 112 -5.74 9.36 -2.86
C ASP A 112 -6.08 9.32 -4.36
N MET A 113 -6.49 8.16 -4.88
CA MET A 113 -6.94 8.02 -6.27
C MET A 113 -8.18 8.85 -6.54
N PHE A 114 -9.18 8.79 -5.65
CA PHE A 114 -10.37 9.62 -5.76
C PHE A 114 -10.02 11.11 -5.77
N ARG A 115 -9.19 11.56 -4.82
CA ARG A 115 -8.74 12.95 -4.72
C ARG A 115 -8.00 13.39 -5.98
N LYS A 116 -7.10 12.55 -6.50
CA LYS A 116 -6.39 12.84 -7.75
C LYS A 116 -7.37 13.02 -8.90
N LEU A 117 -8.30 12.09 -9.11
CA LEU A 117 -9.32 12.18 -10.15
C LEU A 117 -10.23 13.42 -9.99
N TYR A 118 -10.57 13.75 -8.76
CA TYR A 118 -11.36 14.96 -8.46
C TYR A 118 -10.63 16.24 -8.92
N TYR A 119 -9.34 16.38 -8.63
CA TYR A 119 -8.56 17.54 -9.09
C TYR A 119 -8.28 17.49 -10.59
N ASP A 120 -8.00 16.34 -11.16
CA ASP A 120 -7.79 16.16 -12.60
C ASP A 120 -9.05 16.57 -13.41
N ASN A 121 -10.24 16.42 -12.82
CA ASN A 121 -11.52 16.86 -13.41
C ASN A 121 -11.90 18.32 -13.03
N GLY A 122 -10.96 19.14 -12.63
CA GLY A 122 -11.21 20.55 -12.31
C GLY A 122 -12.01 20.76 -11.03
N SER A 123 -11.86 19.87 -10.04
CA SER A 123 -12.55 19.90 -8.75
C SER A 123 -14.08 19.73 -8.86
N HIS A 124 -14.53 18.92 -9.81
CA HIS A 124 -15.94 18.60 -10.00
C HIS A 124 -16.19 17.10 -9.82
N ALA A 125 -17.21 16.75 -9.04
CA ALA A 125 -17.68 15.36 -8.91
C ALA A 125 -18.64 14.96 -10.06
N GLY A 126 -18.79 15.80 -11.06
CA GLY A 126 -19.74 15.65 -12.14
C GLY A 126 -21.05 16.43 -11.88
N CYS A 127 -21.90 16.50 -12.88
CA CYS A 127 -23.21 17.14 -12.77
C CYS A 127 -24.26 16.35 -13.55
N ILE A 128 -25.51 16.53 -13.16
CA ILE A 128 -26.67 16.10 -13.94
C ILE A 128 -27.14 17.32 -14.75
N ILE A 129 -27.13 17.19 -16.06
CA ILE A 129 -27.68 18.19 -16.97
C ILE A 129 -29.06 17.71 -17.37
N TYR A 130 -30.06 18.42 -16.88
CA TYR A 130 -31.46 18.14 -17.19
C TYR A 130 -31.97 19.10 -18.26
N ILE A 131 -32.54 18.57 -19.33
CA ILE A 131 -33.12 19.33 -20.44
C ILE A 131 -34.62 19.05 -20.48
N GLY A 132 -35.44 20.05 -20.13
CA GLY A 132 -36.90 19.98 -20.10
C GLY A 132 -37.58 20.50 -21.37
N ALA A 133 -36.81 20.95 -22.39
CA ALA A 133 -37.39 21.51 -23.61
C ALA A 133 -38.13 20.42 -24.42
N ALA A 134 -39.35 20.70 -24.84
CA ALA A 134 -40.23 19.77 -25.56
C ALA A 134 -39.74 19.40 -26.96
N GLN A 135 -38.98 20.28 -27.61
CA GLN A 135 -38.37 20.07 -28.92
C GLN A 135 -36.87 20.37 -28.87
N VAL A 136 -36.05 19.37 -28.85
CA VAL A 136 -34.62 19.46 -29.03
C VAL A 136 -34.26 18.72 -30.31
N ASN A 137 -33.61 19.43 -31.26
CA ASN A 137 -33.13 18.79 -32.48
C ASN A 137 -32.12 17.67 -32.15
N ARG A 138 -32.27 16.50 -32.79
CA ARG A 138 -31.38 15.34 -32.56
C ARG A 138 -29.91 15.67 -32.77
N GLU A 139 -29.59 16.47 -33.81
CA GLU A 139 -28.24 16.91 -34.10
C GLU A 139 -27.63 17.76 -32.95
N SER A 140 -28.44 18.65 -32.34
CA SER A 140 -28.01 19.43 -31.19
C SER A 140 -27.78 18.58 -29.93
N MET A 141 -28.58 17.53 -29.74
CA MET A 141 -28.39 16.57 -28.64
C MET A 141 -27.15 15.72 -28.83
N ASP A 142 -26.87 15.29 -30.04
CA ASP A 142 -25.70 14.45 -30.30
C ASP A 142 -24.40 15.27 -30.22
N SER A 143 -24.39 16.51 -30.71
CA SER A 143 -23.26 17.43 -30.51
C SER A 143 -23.03 17.80 -29.04
N LEU A 144 -24.10 17.95 -28.25
CA LEU A 144 -23.99 18.17 -26.82
C LEU A 144 -23.44 16.95 -26.08
N LYS A 145 -23.88 15.74 -26.48
CA LYS A 145 -23.33 14.49 -25.95
C LYS A 145 -21.83 14.34 -26.29
N GLU A 146 -21.44 14.61 -27.53
CA GLU A 146 -20.04 14.56 -27.95
C GLU A 146 -19.18 15.57 -27.18
N THR A 147 -19.67 16.81 -27.02
CA THR A 147 -18.97 17.84 -26.25
C THR A 147 -18.82 17.46 -24.78
N LEU A 148 -19.88 16.91 -24.17
CA LEU A 148 -19.84 16.42 -22.79
C LEU A 148 -18.99 15.14 -22.64
N GLN A 149 -18.90 14.34 -23.71
CA GLN A 149 -18.02 13.17 -23.74
C GLN A 149 -16.55 13.56 -23.97
N GLY A 150 -16.30 14.57 -24.79
CA GLY A 150 -14.96 15.10 -25.07
C GLY A 150 -14.36 15.90 -23.90
N ALA A 151 -15.19 16.48 -23.03
CA ALA A 151 -14.75 17.20 -21.83
C ALA A 151 -14.33 16.28 -20.67
N ARG A 152 -14.04 14.99 -20.94
CA ARG A 152 -13.79 13.97 -19.92
C ARG A 152 -12.31 13.74 -19.65
N GLY A 153 -11.89 13.99 -18.43
CA GLY A 153 -10.83 13.21 -17.78
C GLY A 153 -11.35 11.84 -17.36
N GLY A 154 -10.50 10.79 -17.47
CA GLY A 154 -10.81 9.37 -17.33
C GLY A 154 -11.89 8.91 -16.35
N GLY A 155 -13.06 8.68 -16.83
CA GLY A 155 -14.01 7.61 -16.46
C GLY A 155 -14.73 7.65 -15.11
N ALA A 156 -14.25 8.25 -14.05
CA ALA A 156 -14.82 8.13 -12.70
C ALA A 156 -15.91 9.18 -12.38
N PHE A 157 -15.77 10.42 -12.87
CA PHE A 157 -16.74 11.48 -12.66
C PHE A 157 -17.43 11.81 -13.97
N LYS A 158 -18.63 11.26 -14.15
CA LYS A 158 -19.38 11.41 -15.41
C LYS A 158 -20.48 12.45 -15.26
N ASN A 159 -20.56 13.38 -16.21
CA ASN A 159 -21.75 14.19 -16.37
C ASN A 159 -22.88 13.31 -16.94
N VAL A 160 -24.05 13.38 -16.34
CA VAL A 160 -25.24 12.66 -16.79
C VAL A 160 -26.16 13.63 -17.51
N LEU A 161 -26.48 13.34 -18.77
CA LEU A 161 -27.44 14.10 -19.54
C LEU A 161 -28.80 13.42 -19.50
N ILE A 162 -29.82 14.11 -19.00
CA ILE A 162 -31.20 13.65 -18.94
C ILE A 162 -32.05 14.58 -19.81
N HIS A 163 -32.69 14.01 -20.83
CA HIS A 163 -33.70 14.71 -21.61
C HIS A 163 -35.07 14.18 -21.25
N ALA A 164 -35.95 15.05 -20.75
CA ALA A 164 -37.34 14.73 -20.37
C ALA A 164 -38.29 15.74 -21.01
N PRO A 165 -38.78 15.46 -22.22
CA PRO A 165 -39.54 16.40 -23.05
C PRO A 165 -40.87 16.88 -22.43
N ASN A 166 -41.37 16.22 -21.41
CA ASN A 166 -42.59 16.58 -20.69
C ASN A 166 -42.36 16.88 -19.19
N GLY A 167 -41.11 17.09 -18.79
CA GLY A 167 -40.78 17.48 -17.44
C GLY A 167 -41.22 18.91 -17.18
N GLY A 168 -41.98 19.15 -16.12
CA GLY A 168 -42.69 20.40 -15.83
C GLY A 168 -41.89 21.70 -15.60
N LYS A 169 -40.61 21.76 -16.04
CA LYS A 169 -39.79 22.96 -16.05
C LYS A 169 -39.10 23.08 -17.40
N GLU A 170 -39.45 24.12 -18.14
CA GLU A 170 -38.79 24.48 -19.38
C GLU A 170 -37.35 24.97 -19.10
N GLY A 171 -36.41 24.53 -19.94
CA GLY A 171 -35.02 25.01 -19.90
C GLY A 171 -34.00 23.95 -19.57
N VAL A 172 -32.76 24.38 -19.44
CA VAL A 172 -31.61 23.53 -19.06
C VAL A 172 -31.31 23.78 -17.59
N GLN A 173 -31.31 22.75 -16.81
CA GLN A 173 -30.92 22.78 -15.39
C GLN A 173 -29.64 21.98 -15.19
N ILE A 174 -28.66 22.57 -14.52
CA ILE A 174 -27.43 21.89 -14.13
C ILE A 174 -27.53 21.62 -12.62
N LEU A 175 -27.63 20.34 -12.28
CA LEU A 175 -27.65 19.89 -10.89
C LEU A 175 -26.27 19.31 -10.56
N PRO A 176 -25.43 20.03 -9.80
CA PRO A 176 -24.17 19.46 -9.35
C PRO A 176 -24.44 18.27 -8.42
N PHE A 177 -23.69 17.18 -8.58
CA PHE A 177 -23.64 16.19 -7.52
C PHE A 177 -23.15 16.89 -6.26
N GLN A 178 -23.82 16.62 -5.14
CA GLN A 178 -23.49 17.25 -3.86
C GLN A 178 -21.97 17.27 -3.69
N GLN A 179 -21.41 18.45 -3.56
CA GLN A 179 -20.02 18.59 -3.15
C GLN A 179 -19.94 18.01 -1.75
N ILE A 180 -19.46 16.78 -1.69
CA ILE A 180 -19.02 16.21 -0.42
C ILE A 180 -18.08 17.25 0.16
N THR A 181 -18.22 17.57 1.42
CA THR A 181 -17.27 18.39 2.19
C THR A 181 -15.98 17.55 2.32
N ALA A 182 -15.42 17.26 1.16
CA ALA A 182 -14.46 16.20 0.91
C ALA A 182 -13.14 16.44 1.63
N LYS A 183 -12.84 17.70 1.95
CA LYS A 183 -11.53 18.05 2.47
C LYS A 183 -11.27 17.44 3.85
N ASP A 184 -12.26 17.52 4.72
CA ASP A 184 -12.11 17.06 6.12
C ASP A 184 -12.24 15.55 6.22
N GLU A 185 -13.13 14.93 5.44
CA GLU A 185 -13.28 13.47 5.41
C GLU A 185 -12.04 12.76 4.87
N PHE A 186 -11.42 13.26 3.80
CA PHE A 186 -10.19 12.67 3.27
C PHE A 186 -9.01 12.79 4.22
N MET A 187 -8.91 13.90 4.94
CA MET A 187 -7.86 14.08 5.94
C MET A 187 -8.05 13.12 7.10
N ASN A 188 -9.29 12.93 7.55
CA ASN A 188 -9.62 11.99 8.62
C ASN A 188 -9.36 10.54 8.21
N VAL A 189 -9.76 10.13 7.00
CA VAL A 189 -9.47 8.79 6.46
C VAL A 189 -7.96 8.55 6.40
N LYS A 190 -7.18 9.53 5.93
CA LYS A 190 -5.72 9.40 5.88
C LYS A 190 -5.08 9.31 7.25
N ALA A 191 -5.54 10.12 8.20
CA ALA A 191 -5.03 10.08 9.57
C ALA A 191 -5.33 8.74 10.24
N ALA A 192 -6.57 8.26 10.16
CA ALA A 192 -6.96 6.97 10.71
C ALA A 192 -6.21 5.81 10.04
N SER A 193 -6.12 5.78 8.72
CA SER A 193 -5.41 4.73 7.99
C SER A 193 -3.91 4.73 8.30
N ARG A 194 -3.28 5.89 8.48
CA ARG A 194 -1.89 6.00 8.92
C ARG A 194 -1.72 5.36 10.30
N ASP A 195 -2.60 5.70 11.22
CA ASP A 195 -2.51 5.23 12.59
C ASP A 195 -2.74 3.70 12.67
N ASP A 196 -3.66 3.16 11.87
CA ASP A 196 -3.88 1.71 11.73
C ASP A 196 -2.64 0.98 11.20
N VAL A 197 -1.97 1.54 10.18
CA VAL A 197 -0.74 0.93 9.61
C VAL A 197 0.39 0.96 10.63
N LEU A 198 0.57 2.08 11.34
CA LEU A 198 1.57 2.18 12.41
C LEU A 198 1.30 1.20 13.55
N ALA A 199 0.03 1.07 13.95
CA ALA A 199 -0.39 0.12 14.98
C ALA A 199 -0.13 -1.34 14.56
N ALA A 200 -0.39 -1.69 13.29
CA ALA A 200 -0.10 -3.03 12.75
C ALA A 200 1.39 -3.38 12.82
N HIS A 201 2.26 -2.40 12.61
CA HIS A 201 3.73 -2.57 12.76
C HIS A 201 4.23 -2.31 14.18
N ARG A 202 3.35 -2.01 15.14
CA ARG A 202 3.70 -1.67 16.53
C ARG A 202 4.71 -0.53 16.63
N VAL A 203 4.65 0.42 15.71
CA VAL A 203 5.56 1.57 15.64
C VAL A 203 4.86 2.80 16.20
N PRO A 204 5.32 3.37 17.30
CA PRO A 204 4.81 4.64 17.81
C PRO A 204 4.95 5.76 16.76
N PRO A 205 3.92 6.58 16.53
CA PRO A 205 3.95 7.65 15.51
C PRO A 205 5.11 8.63 15.69
N GLN A 206 5.52 8.87 16.93
CA GLN A 206 6.63 9.75 17.29
C GLN A 206 7.97 9.30 16.68
N LEU A 207 8.20 7.99 16.60
CA LEU A 207 9.44 7.43 16.02
C LEU A 207 9.50 7.59 14.50
N MET A 208 8.36 7.73 13.83
CA MET A 208 8.26 7.97 12.39
C MET A 208 8.30 9.47 12.03
N GLY A 209 8.43 10.37 13.01
CA GLY A 209 8.32 11.81 12.77
C GLY A 209 6.91 12.24 12.32
N ALA A 210 5.91 11.37 12.43
CA ALA A 210 4.53 11.71 12.19
C ALA A 210 4.02 12.56 13.38
N MET A 211 3.57 13.79 13.10
CA MET A 211 2.92 14.58 14.14
C MET A 211 1.61 13.90 14.53
N PRO A 212 1.41 13.58 15.82
CA PRO A 212 0.09 13.29 16.31
C PRO A 212 -0.80 14.52 16.06
N GLY A 213 -2.09 14.32 15.74
CA GLY A 213 -3.01 15.43 15.39
C GLY A 213 -2.96 16.59 16.40
N GLU A 214 -3.51 17.73 16.03
CA GLU A 214 -3.38 19.08 16.62
C GLU A 214 -3.42 19.22 18.16
N LYS A 215 -3.73 18.17 18.91
CA LYS A 215 -3.88 18.18 20.38
C LYS A 215 -2.84 17.38 21.16
N SER A 216 -1.92 16.69 20.52
CA SER A 216 -0.88 15.96 21.23
C SER A 216 0.49 16.63 21.04
N ALA A 217 1.01 17.19 22.11
CA ALA A 217 2.43 17.55 22.19
C ALA A 217 3.28 16.33 21.78
N PHE A 218 4.43 16.57 21.16
CA PHE A 218 5.45 15.52 21.01
C PHE A 218 5.65 14.89 22.39
N GLY A 219 5.04 13.72 22.62
CA GLY A 219 5.29 12.96 23.83
C GLY A 219 6.78 12.64 23.92
N ASP A 220 7.22 12.29 25.12
CA ASP A 220 8.61 11.92 25.36
C ASP A 220 9.02 10.77 24.42
N VAL A 221 9.76 11.12 23.35
CA VAL A 221 10.23 10.19 22.31
C VAL A 221 11.08 9.07 22.94
N GLU A 222 11.77 9.38 24.04
CA GLU A 222 12.58 8.43 24.78
C GLU A 222 11.71 7.37 25.47
N LYS A 223 10.55 7.75 26.01
CA LYS A 223 9.58 6.79 26.56
C LYS A 223 8.91 5.97 25.46
N ALA A 224 8.58 6.58 24.31
CA ALA A 224 8.03 5.88 23.17
C ALA A 224 8.99 4.83 22.57
N ALA A 225 10.29 5.05 22.69
CA ALA A 225 11.31 4.11 22.23
C ALA A 225 11.53 2.92 23.18
N ARG A 226 11.01 2.97 24.41
CA ARG A 226 11.16 1.92 25.43
C ARG A 226 9.96 0.96 25.51
N VAL A 227 8.90 1.23 24.76
CA VAL A 227 7.71 0.37 24.62
C VAL A 227 7.91 -0.60 23.47
#